data_94e9f1ff64e119e7a287373c2f28fd39
#
_entry.id   94e9f1ff64e119e7a287373c2f28fd39
#
_cell.length_a   1.000
_cell.length_b   1.000
_cell.length_c   1.000
_cell.angle_alpha   90.00
_cell.angle_beta   90.00
_cell.angle_gamma   90.00
#
_symmetry.space_group_name_H-M   'P 1'
#
loop_
_entity.id
_entity.type
_entity.pdbx_description
1 polymer ?
#
loop_
_entity_poly.entity_id
_entity_poly.type
_entity_poly.pdbx_seq_one_letter_code
_entity_poly.pdbx_strand_id
1 'polypeptide(L)'
;MAEPVTVLIAARDEEARIGATVEALRRAFPHAQVVVADDGSRDSTPATARRAGARVVRLPRLGKGQALSLAERELPPGALLLCDADLGGDLSPLLGGGADLTIAAFAERQGGGFGLAKRAARVLVRLRGGFDAREPLSGQRALSPAARAACFPLAPGFGCEVRMTIDAARAGLRVEERELPLTHRATGRTVRGFVHRGRQLLDAALACGPAATNHRGLRLPLVGALVALGGRRAPAPVRLGVAATALFGLADDLWSGPERGFRAHFRSGSTTGVAKAVGIPAAALVVTRSVRGAALVALAANALNQLDTRPGRALKAFLAGAALVRGPAKGYVPLAVLLAPYDLREMTMLGDAGSNALGAVLGYGSVGKLTARGQILSIAALAAVTVAGESRSLGKLIERTPGLSRIDRLGRV
;
A
#
# COMPACT_ATOMS: atom_id res chain seq x y z
N MET A 1 -29.37 12.28 -22.13
CA MET A 1 -28.96 13.06 -20.92
C MET A 1 -27.49 12.76 -20.68
N ALA A 2 -26.66 13.79 -20.51
CA ALA A 2 -25.26 13.58 -20.16
C ALA A 2 -25.20 12.85 -18.80
N GLU A 3 -24.33 11.83 -18.69
CA GLU A 3 -24.11 11.13 -17.42
C GLU A 3 -23.67 12.12 -16.32
N PRO A 4 -24.18 11.97 -15.09
CA PRO A 4 -23.80 12.86 -13.99
C PRO A 4 -22.30 12.74 -13.73
N VAL A 5 -21.60 13.86 -13.78
CA VAL A 5 -20.17 13.96 -13.48
C VAL A 5 -19.99 14.40 -12.04
N THR A 6 -19.12 13.70 -11.30
CA THR A 6 -18.65 14.15 -9.99
C THR A 6 -17.21 14.64 -10.10
N VAL A 7 -16.91 15.79 -9.51
CA VAL A 7 -15.53 16.31 -9.38
C VAL A 7 -15.00 15.94 -8.00
N LEU A 8 -13.87 15.23 -7.95
CA LEU A 8 -13.25 14.81 -6.70
C LEU A 8 -11.84 15.41 -6.57
N ILE A 9 -11.62 16.19 -5.52
CA ILE A 9 -10.39 16.93 -5.26
C ILE A 9 -9.70 16.32 -4.05
N ALA A 10 -8.42 15.94 -4.18
CA ALA A 10 -7.59 15.63 -3.01
C ALA A 10 -6.98 16.90 -2.45
N ALA A 11 -7.18 17.16 -1.16
CA ALA A 11 -6.63 18.35 -0.51
C ALA A 11 -6.00 18.02 0.85
N ARG A 12 -4.87 18.68 1.14
CA ARG A 12 -4.25 18.67 2.45
C ARG A 12 -3.43 19.94 2.68
N ASP A 13 -3.82 20.70 3.70
CA ASP A 13 -3.17 21.97 4.08
C ASP A 13 -3.12 22.94 2.87
N GLU A 14 -4.27 23.13 2.20
CA GLU A 14 -4.46 23.95 0.98
C GLU A 14 -5.46 25.09 1.20
N GLU A 15 -5.58 25.59 2.43
CA GLU A 15 -6.51 26.68 2.82
C GLU A 15 -6.47 27.89 1.88
N ALA A 16 -5.24 28.25 1.42
CA ALA A 16 -5.05 29.45 0.59
C ALA A 16 -5.58 29.32 -0.85
N ARG A 17 -5.87 28.09 -1.33
CA ARG A 17 -6.17 27.84 -2.75
C ARG A 17 -7.49 27.11 -2.98
N ILE A 18 -7.83 26.20 -2.08
CA ILE A 18 -8.96 25.29 -2.28
C ILE A 18 -10.27 26.03 -2.58
N GLY A 19 -10.48 27.21 -1.98
CA GLY A 19 -11.68 28.02 -2.23
C GLY A 19 -11.80 28.42 -3.70
N ALA A 20 -10.74 29.05 -4.24
CA ALA A 20 -10.72 29.49 -5.65
C ALA A 20 -10.84 28.31 -6.62
N THR A 21 -10.20 27.17 -6.32
CA THR A 21 -10.30 25.94 -7.14
C THR A 21 -11.73 25.41 -7.15
N VAL A 22 -12.40 25.32 -6.00
CA VAL A 22 -13.79 24.84 -5.90
C VAL A 22 -14.73 25.77 -6.67
N GLU A 23 -14.59 27.09 -6.51
CA GLU A 23 -15.43 28.07 -7.21
C GLU A 23 -15.23 28.00 -8.73
N ALA A 24 -13.98 27.85 -9.20
CA ALA A 24 -13.68 27.69 -10.63
C ALA A 24 -14.34 26.44 -11.19
N LEU A 25 -14.24 25.30 -10.51
CA LEU A 25 -14.83 24.03 -10.92
C LEU A 25 -16.37 24.09 -10.92
N ARG A 26 -16.98 24.73 -9.95
CA ARG A 26 -18.44 24.93 -9.91
C ARG A 26 -18.95 25.82 -11.03
N ARG A 27 -18.17 26.81 -11.47
CA ARG A 27 -18.51 27.62 -12.64
C ARG A 27 -18.38 26.83 -13.93
N ALA A 28 -17.31 26.04 -14.07
CA ALA A 28 -17.07 25.21 -15.25
C ALA A 28 -18.07 24.03 -15.37
N PHE A 29 -18.50 23.49 -14.23
CA PHE A 29 -19.39 22.32 -14.15
C PHE A 29 -20.59 22.58 -13.24
N PRO A 30 -21.56 23.42 -13.65
CA PRO A 30 -22.67 23.87 -12.78
C PRO A 30 -23.56 22.73 -12.28
N HIS A 31 -23.62 21.60 -13.00
CA HIS A 31 -24.44 20.43 -12.66
C HIS A 31 -23.64 19.32 -11.97
N ALA A 32 -22.32 19.48 -11.80
CA ALA A 32 -21.49 18.49 -11.15
C ALA A 32 -21.47 18.66 -9.63
N GLN A 33 -21.45 17.56 -8.90
CA GLN A 33 -21.13 17.59 -7.48
C GLN A 33 -19.63 17.77 -7.31
N VAL A 34 -19.20 18.83 -6.61
CA VAL A 34 -17.79 19.02 -6.23
C VAL A 34 -17.58 18.49 -4.83
N VAL A 35 -16.66 17.53 -4.70
CA VAL A 35 -16.32 16.86 -3.45
C VAL A 35 -14.84 17.01 -3.16
N VAL A 36 -14.50 17.37 -1.93
CA VAL A 36 -13.12 17.48 -1.44
C VAL A 36 -12.83 16.34 -0.48
N ALA A 37 -11.88 15.47 -0.85
CA ALA A 37 -11.27 14.47 0.02
C ALA A 37 -10.17 15.14 0.86
N ASP A 38 -10.49 15.52 2.08
CA ASP A 38 -9.57 16.15 3.02
C ASP A 38 -8.71 15.10 3.72
N ASP A 39 -7.43 14.99 3.33
CA ASP A 39 -6.44 14.03 3.86
C ASP A 39 -5.85 14.49 5.22
N GLY A 40 -6.73 14.82 6.17
CA GLY A 40 -6.36 15.20 7.53
C GLY A 40 -5.64 16.54 7.61
N SER A 41 -6.18 17.58 6.99
CA SER A 41 -5.66 18.96 7.10
C SER A 41 -5.69 19.47 8.53
N ARG A 42 -4.69 20.28 8.87
CA ARG A 42 -4.53 20.94 10.16
C ARG A 42 -4.91 22.43 10.14
N ASP A 43 -5.06 22.97 8.94
CA ASP A 43 -5.50 24.35 8.67
C ASP A 43 -7.00 24.42 8.39
N SER A 44 -7.48 25.56 7.87
CA SER A 44 -8.87 25.79 7.54
C SER A 44 -9.31 25.23 6.18
N THR A 45 -8.52 24.37 5.53
CA THR A 45 -8.86 23.75 4.23
C THR A 45 -10.30 23.23 4.17
N PRO A 46 -10.78 22.39 5.15
CA PRO A 46 -12.13 21.84 5.08
C PRO A 46 -13.23 22.90 5.21
N ALA A 47 -12.99 23.93 6.03
CA ALA A 47 -13.94 25.03 6.22
C ALA A 47 -14.02 25.91 4.98
N THR A 48 -12.90 26.22 4.37
CA THR A 48 -12.79 27.03 3.15
C THR A 48 -13.44 26.31 1.96
N ALA A 49 -13.20 25.01 1.80
CA ALA A 49 -13.85 24.21 0.76
C ALA A 49 -15.39 24.20 0.89
N ARG A 50 -15.92 24.04 2.12
CA ARG A 50 -17.38 24.09 2.35
C ARG A 50 -17.96 25.46 2.04
N ARG A 51 -17.30 26.56 2.45
CA ARG A 51 -17.74 27.93 2.13
C ARG A 51 -17.80 28.17 0.62
N ALA A 52 -16.87 27.60 -0.13
CA ALA A 52 -16.87 27.66 -1.60
C ALA A 52 -17.94 26.75 -2.24
N GLY A 53 -18.65 25.93 -1.44
CA GLY A 53 -19.79 25.12 -1.88
C GLY A 53 -19.43 23.68 -2.24
N ALA A 54 -18.26 23.14 -1.80
CA ALA A 54 -17.94 21.74 -1.93
C ALA A 54 -18.50 20.90 -0.77
N ARG A 55 -18.89 19.65 -1.08
CA ARG A 55 -19.02 18.61 -0.06
C ARG A 55 -17.63 18.20 0.41
N VAL A 56 -17.40 18.07 1.72
CA VAL A 56 -16.08 17.67 2.26
C VAL A 56 -16.17 16.35 2.99
N VAL A 57 -15.39 15.38 2.54
CA VAL A 57 -15.16 14.10 3.22
C VAL A 57 -13.87 14.21 4.03
N ARG A 58 -13.99 14.23 5.35
CA ARG A 58 -12.83 14.32 6.26
C ARG A 58 -12.28 12.94 6.57
N LEU A 59 -11.00 12.76 6.32
CA LEU A 59 -10.29 11.49 6.43
C LEU A 59 -9.07 11.61 7.37
N PRO A 60 -8.60 10.53 7.96
CA PRO A 60 -7.29 10.53 8.59
C PRO A 60 -6.19 10.73 7.55
N ARG A 61 -5.00 11.16 7.99
CA ARG A 61 -3.86 11.42 7.10
C ARG A 61 -3.28 10.13 6.53
N LEU A 62 -3.77 9.71 5.37
CA LEU A 62 -3.39 8.47 4.70
C LEU A 62 -2.52 8.69 3.44
N GLY A 63 -2.72 9.81 2.77
CA GLY A 63 -2.11 10.14 1.49
C GLY A 63 -3.13 10.21 0.34
N LYS A 64 -2.72 10.84 -0.78
CA LYS A 64 -3.60 11.21 -1.89
C LYS A 64 -4.44 10.04 -2.43
N GLY A 65 -3.80 8.94 -2.81
CA GLY A 65 -4.50 7.81 -3.42
C GLY A 65 -5.52 7.15 -2.48
N GLN A 66 -5.16 7.00 -1.19
CA GLN A 66 -6.06 6.43 -0.19
C GLN A 66 -7.22 7.38 0.13
N ALA A 67 -6.95 8.69 0.26
CA ALA A 67 -7.99 9.67 0.50
C ALA A 67 -9.00 9.71 -0.64
N LEU A 68 -8.53 9.75 -1.89
CA LEU A 68 -9.41 9.65 -3.06
C LEU A 68 -10.22 8.35 -3.06
N SER A 69 -9.60 7.20 -2.73
CA SER A 69 -10.28 5.90 -2.72
C SER A 69 -11.35 5.78 -1.66
N LEU A 70 -11.13 6.37 -0.48
CA LEU A 70 -12.13 6.35 0.59
C LEU A 70 -13.29 7.31 0.29
N ALA A 71 -13.00 8.51 -0.22
CA ALA A 71 -14.02 9.47 -0.59
C ALA A 71 -14.86 8.98 -1.76
N GLU A 72 -14.25 8.29 -2.72
CA GLU A 72 -14.92 7.74 -3.91
C GLU A 72 -16.08 6.80 -3.55
N ARG A 73 -15.97 6.03 -2.47
CA ARG A 73 -17.03 5.11 -2.00
C ARG A 73 -18.32 5.80 -1.57
N GLU A 74 -18.23 7.08 -1.25
CA GLU A 74 -19.37 7.90 -0.85
C GLU A 74 -20.00 8.65 -2.03
N LEU A 75 -19.47 8.49 -3.25
CA LEU A 75 -19.93 9.19 -4.44
C LEU A 75 -20.97 8.37 -5.19
N PRO A 76 -21.91 9.04 -5.89
CA PRO A 76 -22.83 8.37 -6.79
C PRO A 76 -22.06 7.69 -7.94
N PRO A 77 -22.66 6.67 -8.58
CA PRO A 77 -22.11 6.11 -9.82
C PRO A 77 -22.08 7.16 -10.92
N GLY A 78 -21.22 6.97 -11.93
CA GLY A 78 -21.07 7.89 -13.05
C GLY A 78 -19.62 8.25 -13.32
N ALA A 79 -19.43 9.19 -14.25
CA ALA A 79 -18.10 9.69 -14.61
C ALA A 79 -17.46 10.49 -13.46
N LEU A 80 -16.13 10.39 -13.34
CA LEU A 80 -15.36 11.04 -12.28
C LEU A 80 -14.30 11.95 -12.88
N LEU A 81 -14.25 13.21 -12.45
CA LEU A 81 -13.18 14.14 -12.76
C LEU A 81 -12.30 14.32 -11.52
N LEU A 82 -11.05 13.86 -11.58
CA LEU A 82 -10.05 14.07 -10.53
C LEU A 82 -9.31 15.39 -10.77
N CYS A 83 -9.07 16.12 -9.70
CA CYS A 83 -8.40 17.41 -9.73
C CYS A 83 -7.52 17.63 -8.51
N ASP A 84 -6.41 18.34 -8.67
CA ASP A 84 -5.56 18.80 -7.57
C ASP A 84 -6.13 20.11 -6.96
N ALA A 85 -5.84 20.35 -5.69
CA ALA A 85 -6.39 21.47 -4.92
C ALA A 85 -5.82 22.85 -5.35
N ASP A 86 -4.74 22.89 -6.12
CA ASP A 86 -4.04 24.07 -6.58
C ASP A 86 -4.14 24.29 -8.11
N LEU A 87 -5.19 23.75 -8.71
CA LEU A 87 -5.41 23.86 -10.14
C LEU A 87 -5.70 25.30 -10.58
N GLY A 88 -5.02 25.73 -11.65
CA GLY A 88 -5.38 26.89 -12.46
C GLY A 88 -5.69 26.47 -13.90
N GLY A 89 -6.90 26.79 -14.38
CA GLY A 89 -7.33 26.50 -15.74
C GLY A 89 -8.62 25.71 -15.87
N ASP A 90 -9.07 25.48 -17.10
CA ASP A 90 -10.31 24.78 -17.44
C ASP A 90 -10.08 23.30 -17.73
N LEU A 91 -10.85 22.44 -17.06
CA LEU A 91 -10.82 20.99 -17.25
C LEU A 91 -11.96 20.45 -18.15
N SER A 92 -12.86 21.32 -18.62
CA SER A 92 -13.99 20.90 -19.45
C SER A 92 -13.60 20.05 -20.67
N PRO A 93 -12.46 20.33 -21.35
CA PRO A 93 -12.07 19.50 -22.48
C PRO A 93 -11.75 18.05 -22.14
N LEU A 94 -11.48 17.68 -20.86
CA LEU A 94 -11.20 16.30 -20.49
C LEU A 94 -12.43 15.38 -20.64
N LEU A 95 -13.64 15.93 -20.58
CA LEU A 95 -14.89 15.15 -20.60
C LEU A 95 -15.43 14.87 -22.02
N GLY A 96 -14.87 15.45 -23.07
CA GLY A 96 -15.47 15.46 -24.43
C GLY A 96 -14.90 14.46 -25.44
N GLY A 97 -14.02 13.52 -25.09
CA GLY A 97 -13.22 12.77 -26.07
C GLY A 97 -13.63 11.33 -26.35
N GLY A 98 -14.60 10.75 -25.64
CA GLY A 98 -14.99 9.35 -25.81
C GLY A 98 -13.91 8.33 -25.35
N ALA A 99 -12.81 8.78 -24.72
CA ALA A 99 -11.85 7.91 -24.05
C ALA A 99 -12.37 7.53 -22.65
N ASP A 100 -11.95 6.37 -22.17
CA ASP A 100 -12.31 5.90 -20.83
C ASP A 100 -11.51 6.61 -19.75
N LEU A 101 -10.23 6.89 -20.03
CA LEU A 101 -9.34 7.66 -19.18
C LEU A 101 -8.70 8.77 -20.00
N THR A 102 -9.05 10.02 -19.71
CA THR A 102 -8.41 11.19 -20.30
C THR A 102 -7.51 11.86 -19.27
N ILE A 103 -6.24 12.09 -19.63
CA ILE A 103 -5.22 12.68 -18.78
C ILE A 103 -4.88 14.06 -19.29
N ALA A 104 -4.85 15.09 -18.43
CA ALA A 104 -4.40 16.40 -18.81
C ALA A 104 -2.86 16.41 -19.00
N ALA A 105 -2.41 16.82 -20.18
CA ALA A 105 -1.04 17.16 -20.45
C ALA A 105 -0.87 18.68 -20.41
N PHE A 106 0.21 19.16 -19.81
CA PHE A 106 0.48 20.58 -19.67
C PHE A 106 1.11 21.13 -20.95
N ALA A 107 0.48 22.11 -21.58
CA ALA A 107 0.97 22.77 -22.80
C ALA A 107 2.31 23.49 -22.55
N GLU A 108 2.48 24.11 -21.39
CA GLU A 108 3.71 24.80 -21.01
C GLU A 108 4.53 24.01 -19.99
N ARG A 109 5.81 23.83 -20.29
CA ARG A 109 6.78 23.23 -19.36
C ARG A 109 7.22 24.24 -18.32
N GLN A 110 6.49 24.39 -17.24
CA GLN A 110 7.01 25.08 -16.07
C GLN A 110 8.00 24.17 -15.33
N GLY A 111 9.28 24.35 -15.60
CA GLY A 111 10.35 23.48 -15.19
C GLY A 111 10.80 23.67 -13.74
N GLY A 112 11.31 22.62 -13.11
CA GLY A 112 11.86 22.64 -11.74
C GLY A 112 12.80 21.50 -11.40
N GLY A 113 13.09 20.53 -12.28
CA GLY A 113 13.94 19.39 -11.96
C GLY A 113 14.50 18.70 -13.21
N PHE A 114 15.37 17.69 -13.02
CA PHE A 114 15.96 16.92 -14.11
C PHE A 114 14.97 15.98 -14.84
N GLY A 115 13.69 15.99 -14.48
CA GLY A 115 12.67 15.15 -15.10
C GLY A 115 12.80 13.63 -14.84
N LEU A 116 13.71 13.22 -13.94
CA LEU A 116 13.99 11.80 -13.69
C LEU A 116 12.76 11.03 -13.20
N ALA A 117 11.98 11.60 -12.26
CA ALA A 117 10.76 10.95 -11.76
C ALA A 117 9.73 10.76 -12.88
N LYS A 118 9.54 11.78 -13.75
CA LYS A 118 8.66 11.71 -14.91
C LYS A 118 9.14 10.67 -15.93
N ARG A 119 10.46 10.64 -16.24
CA ARG A 119 11.04 9.65 -17.16
C ARG A 119 10.85 8.22 -16.62
N ALA A 120 11.13 7.99 -15.33
CA ALA A 120 10.94 6.69 -14.71
C ALA A 120 9.46 6.28 -14.71
N ALA A 121 8.54 7.19 -14.38
CA ALA A 121 7.10 6.94 -14.45
C ALA A 121 6.65 6.58 -15.88
N ARG A 122 7.15 7.27 -16.92
CA ARG A 122 6.88 6.91 -18.33
C ARG A 122 7.36 5.49 -18.66
N VAL A 123 8.58 5.15 -18.26
CA VAL A 123 9.13 3.79 -18.48
C VAL A 123 8.27 2.75 -17.77
N LEU A 124 7.85 2.99 -16.54
CA LEU A 124 6.99 2.09 -15.78
C LEU A 124 5.62 1.90 -16.45
N VAL A 125 4.97 2.98 -16.90
CA VAL A 125 3.68 2.92 -17.61
C VAL A 125 3.85 2.13 -18.91
N ARG A 126 4.89 2.41 -19.70
CA ARG A 126 5.16 1.72 -20.96
C ARG A 126 5.41 0.23 -20.77
N LEU A 127 6.27 -0.13 -19.80
CA LEU A 127 6.62 -1.54 -19.55
C LEU A 127 5.46 -2.35 -18.97
N ARG A 128 4.59 -1.73 -18.16
CA ARG A 128 3.55 -2.43 -17.41
C ARG A 128 2.16 -2.29 -18.01
N GLY A 129 1.89 -1.22 -18.73
CA GLY A 129 0.60 -0.90 -19.35
C GLY A 129 0.63 -0.81 -20.88
N GLY A 130 1.81 -0.79 -21.51
CA GLY A 130 1.93 -0.64 -22.97
C GLY A 130 1.59 0.76 -23.50
N PHE A 131 1.31 1.74 -22.65
CA PHE A 131 0.93 3.11 -23.03
C PHE A 131 2.13 4.07 -22.92
N ASP A 132 2.37 4.87 -23.96
CA ASP A 132 3.47 5.88 -23.95
C ASP A 132 2.97 7.23 -23.41
N ALA A 133 2.91 7.34 -22.09
CA ALA A 133 2.43 8.53 -21.41
C ALA A 133 3.40 9.71 -21.53
N ARG A 134 2.90 10.91 -21.88
CA ARG A 134 3.67 12.17 -21.84
C ARG A 134 3.66 12.77 -20.42
N GLU A 135 2.50 12.73 -19.75
CA GLU A 135 2.27 13.27 -18.40
C GLU A 135 1.78 12.20 -17.40
N PRO A 136 2.60 11.16 -17.11
CA PRO A 136 2.19 10.04 -16.26
C PRO A 136 1.88 10.42 -14.81
N LEU A 137 2.33 11.60 -14.36
CA LEU A 137 2.16 12.11 -13.00
C LEU A 137 1.09 13.20 -12.89
N SER A 138 0.34 13.48 -13.98
CA SER A 138 -0.75 14.46 -13.94
C SER A 138 -1.89 13.97 -13.04
N GLY A 139 -2.32 14.81 -12.09
CA GLY A 139 -3.43 14.53 -11.19
C GLY A 139 -4.81 14.88 -11.78
N GLN A 140 -4.85 15.63 -12.90
CA GLN A 140 -6.08 16.04 -13.56
C GLN A 140 -6.48 14.98 -14.57
N ARG A 141 -7.56 14.25 -14.27
CA ARG A 141 -7.99 13.08 -15.05
C ARG A 141 -9.50 12.95 -15.10
N ALA A 142 -10.04 12.64 -16.25
CA ALA A 142 -11.43 12.23 -16.39
C ALA A 142 -11.51 10.71 -16.58
N LEU A 143 -12.40 10.08 -15.83
CA LEU A 143 -12.64 8.64 -15.85
C LEU A 143 -14.09 8.38 -16.24
N SER A 144 -14.30 7.50 -17.24
CA SER A 144 -15.60 6.87 -17.48
C SER A 144 -16.00 5.98 -16.31
N PRO A 145 -17.26 5.55 -16.18
CA PRO A 145 -17.66 4.56 -15.17
C PRO A 145 -16.82 3.27 -15.25
N ALA A 146 -16.46 2.84 -16.46
CA ALA A 146 -15.61 1.67 -16.67
C ALA A 146 -14.18 1.88 -16.16
N ALA A 147 -13.56 3.03 -16.46
CA ALA A 147 -12.23 3.37 -15.95
C ALA A 147 -12.23 3.54 -14.43
N ARG A 148 -13.29 4.15 -13.87
CA ARG A 148 -13.46 4.25 -12.41
C ARG A 148 -13.50 2.87 -11.76
N ALA A 149 -14.29 1.94 -12.28
CA ALA A 149 -14.36 0.57 -11.76
C ALA A 149 -13.04 -0.21 -11.89
N ALA A 150 -12.28 -0.01 -12.97
CA ALA A 150 -11.00 -0.68 -13.20
C ALA A 150 -9.84 -0.13 -12.33
N CYS A 151 -9.87 1.18 -12.02
CA CYS A 151 -8.76 1.87 -11.36
C CYS A 151 -8.90 1.94 -9.84
N PHE A 152 -10.13 2.03 -9.31
CA PHE A 152 -10.33 2.12 -7.86
C PHE A 152 -10.41 0.73 -7.20
N PRO A 153 -9.89 0.58 -5.98
CA PRO A 153 -9.19 1.58 -5.17
C PRO A 153 -7.80 1.91 -5.72
N LEU A 154 -7.44 3.21 -5.65
CA LEU A 154 -6.17 3.72 -6.16
C LEU A 154 -4.96 3.24 -5.35
N ALA A 155 -3.80 3.19 -5.97
CA ALA A 155 -2.55 2.94 -5.28
C ALA A 155 -2.20 4.08 -4.31
N PRO A 156 -1.40 3.83 -3.25
CA PRO A 156 -1.05 4.82 -2.26
C PRO A 156 -0.16 5.95 -2.80
N GLY A 157 -0.26 7.10 -2.14
CA GLY A 157 0.61 8.25 -2.35
C GLY A 157 0.60 8.75 -3.78
N PHE A 158 1.77 9.11 -4.29
CA PHE A 158 1.99 9.57 -5.67
C PHE A 158 2.10 8.44 -6.69
N GLY A 159 1.93 7.19 -6.28
CA GLY A 159 1.84 6.05 -7.19
C GLY A 159 0.47 5.91 -7.86
N CYS A 160 -0.54 6.63 -7.36
CA CYS A 160 -1.92 6.51 -7.82
C CYS A 160 -2.07 6.87 -9.30
N GLU A 161 -1.44 7.93 -9.80
CA GLU A 161 -1.53 8.36 -11.18
C GLU A 161 -0.91 7.35 -12.15
N VAL A 162 0.30 6.86 -11.81
CA VAL A 162 1.02 5.87 -12.62
C VAL A 162 0.23 4.57 -12.68
N ARG A 163 -0.24 4.09 -11.53
CA ARG A 163 -0.99 2.84 -11.44
C ARG A 163 -2.34 2.92 -12.15
N MET A 164 -3.04 4.03 -12.04
CA MET A 164 -4.31 4.28 -12.73
C MET A 164 -4.15 4.13 -14.24
N THR A 165 -3.10 4.74 -14.83
CA THR A 165 -2.81 4.61 -16.26
C THR A 165 -2.53 3.16 -16.64
N ILE A 166 -1.75 2.43 -15.82
CA ILE A 166 -1.44 1.02 -16.05
C ILE A 166 -2.70 0.16 -15.96
N ASP A 167 -3.54 0.36 -14.94
CA ASP A 167 -4.74 -0.45 -14.73
C ASP A 167 -5.78 -0.21 -15.83
N ALA A 168 -6.00 1.04 -16.26
CA ALA A 168 -6.87 1.34 -17.40
C ALA A 168 -6.38 0.69 -18.70
N ALA A 169 -5.08 0.82 -19.00
CA ALA A 169 -4.50 0.23 -20.21
C ALA A 169 -4.57 -1.31 -20.19
N ARG A 170 -4.31 -1.95 -19.04
CA ARG A 170 -4.43 -3.41 -18.88
C ARG A 170 -5.86 -3.93 -18.95
N ALA A 171 -6.82 -3.11 -18.57
CA ALA A 171 -8.23 -3.43 -18.73
C ALA A 171 -8.72 -3.28 -20.20
N GLY A 172 -7.84 -2.92 -21.14
CA GLY A 172 -8.17 -2.70 -22.54
C GLY A 172 -8.97 -1.41 -22.79
N LEU A 173 -8.99 -0.50 -21.81
CA LEU A 173 -9.70 0.75 -21.89
C LEU A 173 -8.95 1.78 -22.75
N ARG A 174 -9.70 2.66 -23.42
CA ARG A 174 -9.11 3.72 -24.23
C ARG A 174 -8.54 4.82 -23.33
N VAL A 175 -7.20 4.97 -23.35
CA VAL A 175 -6.47 6.02 -22.62
C VAL A 175 -6.00 7.07 -23.61
N GLU A 176 -6.26 8.36 -23.34
CA GLU A 176 -5.71 9.46 -24.12
C GLU A 176 -5.15 10.58 -23.24
N GLU A 177 -4.21 11.33 -23.79
CA GLU A 177 -3.70 12.56 -23.18
C GLU A 177 -4.15 13.76 -23.99
N ARG A 178 -4.64 14.79 -23.30
CA ARG A 178 -5.12 16.03 -23.90
C ARG A 178 -4.34 17.22 -23.38
N GLU A 179 -3.73 17.97 -24.30
CA GLU A 179 -3.01 19.18 -23.96
C GLU A 179 -3.97 20.28 -23.53
N LEU A 180 -3.72 20.85 -22.36
CA LEU A 180 -4.52 21.93 -21.79
C LEU A 180 -3.59 23.05 -21.30
N PRO A 181 -4.05 24.31 -21.39
CA PRO A 181 -3.32 25.47 -20.87
C PRO A 181 -3.48 25.57 -19.34
N LEU A 182 -3.02 24.54 -18.63
CA LEU A 182 -3.09 24.47 -17.19
C LEU A 182 -1.84 25.02 -16.54
N THR A 183 -1.99 25.72 -15.43
CA THR A 183 -0.90 26.19 -14.59
C THR A 183 -0.82 25.35 -13.32
N HIS A 184 0.38 24.97 -12.93
CA HIS A 184 0.64 24.35 -11.65
C HIS A 184 1.92 24.88 -11.03
N ARG A 185 2.04 24.76 -9.73
CA ARG A 185 3.24 25.21 -9.03
C ARG A 185 4.41 24.27 -9.28
N ALA A 186 5.47 24.77 -9.93
CA ALA A 186 6.71 24.03 -10.09
C ALA A 186 7.37 23.78 -8.72
N THR A 187 7.68 22.53 -8.39
CA THR A 187 8.54 22.19 -7.25
C THR A 187 9.95 22.67 -7.53
N GLY A 188 10.44 23.68 -6.79
CA GLY A 188 11.76 24.30 -6.98
C GLY A 188 12.94 23.31 -6.86
N ARG A 189 14.15 23.77 -7.22
CA ARG A 189 15.42 23.01 -7.09
C ARG A 189 15.97 23.06 -5.66
N THR A 190 15.14 22.84 -4.68
CA THR A 190 15.50 22.79 -3.25
C THR A 190 15.71 21.36 -2.79
N VAL A 191 16.42 21.14 -1.68
CA VAL A 191 16.58 19.82 -1.05
C VAL A 191 15.20 19.19 -0.79
N ARG A 192 14.23 19.99 -0.30
CA ARG A 192 12.85 19.54 -0.08
C ARG A 192 12.19 19.08 -1.39
N GLY A 193 12.42 19.78 -2.50
CA GLY A 193 11.93 19.39 -3.82
C GLY A 193 12.58 18.10 -4.34
N PHE A 194 13.87 17.84 -4.05
CA PHE A 194 14.52 16.57 -4.41
C PHE A 194 13.98 15.41 -3.58
N VAL A 195 13.81 15.57 -2.27
CA VAL A 195 13.19 14.55 -1.40
C VAL A 195 11.77 14.23 -1.85
N HIS A 196 10.99 15.25 -2.18
CA HIS A 196 9.62 15.07 -2.69
C HIS A 196 9.59 14.24 -3.98
N ARG A 197 10.45 14.55 -4.95
CA ARG A 197 10.55 13.80 -6.22
C ARG A 197 11.09 12.38 -6.04
N GLY A 198 12.05 12.18 -5.13
CA GLY A 198 12.53 10.85 -4.76
C GLY A 198 11.40 9.99 -4.19
N ARG A 199 10.55 10.59 -3.36
CA ARG A 199 9.36 9.92 -2.82
C ARG A 199 8.34 9.61 -3.91
N GLN A 200 8.07 10.53 -4.83
CA GLN A 200 7.18 10.26 -5.98
C GLN A 200 7.67 9.07 -6.80
N LEU A 201 8.98 8.99 -7.07
CA LEU A 201 9.56 7.86 -7.79
C LEU A 201 9.41 6.54 -7.04
N LEU A 202 9.67 6.54 -5.73
CA LEU A 202 9.50 5.36 -4.90
C LEU A 202 8.04 4.90 -4.86
N ASP A 203 7.10 5.83 -4.63
CA ASP A 203 5.67 5.53 -4.61
C ASP A 203 5.21 4.95 -5.97
N ALA A 204 5.68 5.51 -7.09
CA ALA A 204 5.38 4.99 -8.43
C ALA A 204 5.96 3.59 -8.66
N ALA A 205 7.19 3.33 -8.22
CA ALA A 205 7.82 2.01 -8.33
C ALA A 205 7.08 0.96 -7.49
N LEU A 206 6.75 1.29 -6.24
CA LEU A 206 5.97 0.41 -5.35
C LEU A 206 4.58 0.13 -5.92
N ALA A 207 3.91 1.14 -6.46
CA ALA A 207 2.59 0.98 -7.08
C ALA A 207 2.57 0.03 -8.29
N CYS A 208 3.71 -0.15 -8.97
CA CYS A 208 3.84 -1.10 -10.07
C CYS A 208 4.06 -2.55 -9.63
N GLY A 209 4.33 -2.79 -8.34
CA GLY A 209 4.52 -4.10 -7.75
C GLY A 209 3.22 -4.88 -7.53
N PRO A 210 3.33 -6.12 -6.98
CA PRO A 210 2.17 -6.85 -6.48
C PRO A 210 1.49 -6.07 -5.36
N ALA A 211 0.18 -6.23 -5.25
CA ALA A 211 -0.61 -5.50 -4.27
C ALA A 211 -1.74 -6.37 -3.72
N ALA A 212 -2.13 -6.14 -2.47
CA ALA A 212 -3.26 -6.79 -1.83
C ALA A 212 -4.18 -5.76 -1.17
N THR A 213 -5.39 -6.19 -0.86
CA THR A 213 -6.40 -5.35 -0.22
C THR A 213 -6.28 -5.47 1.30
N ASN A 214 -6.11 -4.32 1.98
CA ASN A 214 -6.02 -4.28 3.43
C ASN A 214 -7.41 -4.35 4.11
N HIS A 215 -7.42 -4.29 5.45
CA HIS A 215 -8.65 -4.32 6.28
C HIS A 215 -9.61 -3.14 6.05
N ARG A 216 -9.15 -2.06 5.41
CA ARG A 216 -9.99 -0.90 5.00
C ARG A 216 -10.48 -1.04 3.56
N GLY A 217 -10.13 -2.12 2.87
CA GLY A 217 -10.40 -2.30 1.44
C GLY A 217 -9.53 -1.42 0.54
N LEU A 218 -8.41 -0.90 1.04
CA LEU A 218 -7.43 -0.15 0.26
C LEU A 218 -6.43 -1.12 -0.39
N ARG A 219 -6.05 -0.87 -1.63
CA ARG A 219 -5.08 -1.66 -2.37
C ARG A 219 -3.66 -1.17 -2.08
N LEU A 220 -2.87 -1.96 -1.37
CA LEU A 220 -1.54 -1.61 -0.92
C LEU A 220 -0.47 -2.49 -1.57
N PRO A 221 0.69 -1.92 -1.97
CA PRO A 221 1.83 -2.69 -2.46
C PRO A 221 2.34 -3.69 -1.43
N LEU A 222 2.62 -4.91 -1.87
CA LEU A 222 3.26 -5.95 -1.07
C LEU A 222 4.78 -5.80 -1.11
N VAL A 223 5.38 -5.51 0.02
CA VAL A 223 6.84 -5.29 0.14
C VAL A 223 7.55 -6.38 0.93
N GLY A 224 6.81 -7.35 1.44
CA GLY A 224 7.36 -8.39 2.33
C GLY A 224 8.46 -9.25 1.71
N ALA A 225 8.41 -9.48 0.40
CA ALA A 225 9.47 -10.21 -0.30
C ALA A 225 10.85 -9.53 -0.16
N LEU A 226 10.91 -8.22 0.10
CA LEU A 226 12.16 -7.51 0.37
C LEU A 226 12.88 -8.03 1.63
N VAL A 227 12.17 -8.70 2.54
CA VAL A 227 12.77 -9.33 3.73
C VAL A 227 13.81 -10.37 3.31
N ALA A 228 13.62 -11.07 2.18
CA ALA A 228 14.60 -12.01 1.65
C ALA A 228 15.97 -11.37 1.34
N LEU A 229 16.00 -10.06 1.05
CA LEU A 229 17.23 -9.30 0.77
C LEU A 229 17.96 -8.83 2.04
N GLY A 230 17.30 -8.97 3.20
CA GLY A 230 17.86 -8.61 4.50
C GLY A 230 18.91 -9.60 5.01
N GLY A 231 19.38 -9.33 6.22
CA GLY A 231 20.17 -10.31 6.96
C GLY A 231 21.58 -10.59 6.40
N ARG A 232 22.20 -9.64 5.70
CA ARG A 232 23.56 -9.85 5.09
C ARG A 232 24.59 -10.42 6.06
N ARG A 233 24.44 -10.16 7.36
CA ARG A 233 25.32 -10.66 8.44
C ARG A 233 24.86 -12.00 9.03
N ALA A 234 23.70 -12.52 8.63
CA ALA A 234 23.23 -13.83 9.08
C ALA A 234 23.92 -14.95 8.29
N PRO A 235 24.07 -16.16 8.88
CA PRO A 235 24.63 -17.32 8.19
C PRO A 235 23.89 -17.62 6.88
N ALA A 236 24.63 -18.04 5.86
CA ALA A 236 24.06 -18.33 4.53
C ALA A 236 22.87 -19.31 4.56
N PRO A 237 22.90 -20.43 5.31
CA PRO A 237 21.76 -21.34 5.41
C PRO A 237 20.50 -20.64 5.96
N VAL A 238 20.65 -19.78 6.96
CA VAL A 238 19.53 -19.01 7.54
C VAL A 238 18.96 -18.06 6.51
N ARG A 239 19.80 -17.34 5.75
CA ARG A 239 19.33 -16.43 4.69
C ARG A 239 18.56 -17.20 3.61
N LEU A 240 19.03 -18.36 3.20
CA LEU A 240 18.34 -19.20 2.24
C LEU A 240 16.99 -19.70 2.78
N GLY A 241 16.94 -20.13 4.04
CA GLY A 241 15.69 -20.54 4.68
C GLY A 241 14.68 -19.40 4.80
N VAL A 242 15.13 -18.19 5.12
CA VAL A 242 14.27 -16.98 5.15
C VAL A 242 13.79 -16.61 3.74
N ALA A 243 14.67 -16.69 2.73
CA ALA A 243 14.30 -16.44 1.35
C ALA A 243 13.26 -17.46 0.83
N ALA A 244 13.46 -18.75 1.13
CA ALA A 244 12.48 -19.79 0.82
C ALA A 244 11.12 -19.52 1.49
N THR A 245 11.13 -19.16 2.78
CA THR A 245 9.90 -18.79 3.52
C THR A 245 9.21 -17.59 2.88
N ALA A 246 9.96 -16.56 2.48
CA ALA A 246 9.42 -15.40 1.79
C ALA A 246 8.81 -15.78 0.43
N LEU A 247 9.41 -16.69 -0.32
CA LEU A 247 8.89 -17.18 -1.61
C LEU A 247 7.58 -17.96 -1.45
N PHE A 248 7.48 -18.85 -0.45
CA PHE A 248 6.22 -19.54 -0.16
C PHE A 248 5.11 -18.54 0.26
N GLY A 249 5.44 -17.57 1.08
CA GLY A 249 4.50 -16.49 1.44
C GLY A 249 4.10 -15.64 0.25
N LEU A 250 5.04 -15.29 -0.64
CA LEU A 250 4.75 -14.53 -1.86
C LEU A 250 3.86 -15.31 -2.82
N ALA A 251 4.09 -16.60 -2.96
CA ALA A 251 3.22 -17.47 -3.76
C ALA A 251 1.79 -17.45 -3.21
N ASP A 252 1.63 -17.50 -1.90
CA ASP A 252 0.31 -17.40 -1.27
C ASP A 252 -0.31 -16.01 -1.47
N ASP A 253 0.44 -14.94 -1.28
CA ASP A 253 0.00 -13.56 -1.52
C ASP A 253 -0.49 -13.32 -2.97
N LEU A 254 0.10 -14.01 -3.97
CA LEU A 254 -0.19 -13.79 -5.39
C LEU A 254 -1.28 -14.72 -5.94
N TRP A 255 -1.38 -15.94 -5.45
CA TRP A 255 -2.22 -16.99 -6.04
C TRP A 255 -3.21 -17.64 -5.07
N SER A 256 -3.27 -17.20 -3.79
CA SER A 256 -4.32 -17.68 -2.89
C SER A 256 -5.69 -17.15 -3.30
N GLY A 257 -6.70 -18.01 -3.20
CA GLY A 257 -8.11 -17.62 -3.35
C GLY A 257 -8.62 -16.78 -2.17
N PRO A 258 -9.91 -16.43 -2.15
CA PRO A 258 -10.52 -15.62 -1.08
C PRO A 258 -10.60 -16.34 0.28
N GLU A 259 -10.20 -17.59 0.35
CA GLU A 259 -10.33 -18.45 1.52
C GLU A 259 -9.24 -18.16 2.56
N ARG A 260 -9.61 -18.14 3.84
CA ARG A 260 -8.71 -17.84 4.97
C ARG A 260 -8.76 -18.94 6.02
N GLY A 261 -7.57 -19.32 6.54
CA GLY A 261 -7.38 -20.31 7.61
C GLY A 261 -7.13 -21.74 7.12
N PHE A 262 -6.39 -22.53 7.92
CA PHE A 262 -5.97 -23.89 7.56
C PHE A 262 -7.14 -24.81 7.15
N ARG A 263 -8.28 -24.73 7.84
CA ARG A 263 -9.46 -25.57 7.55
C ARG A 263 -10.07 -25.27 6.18
N ALA A 264 -10.07 -24.01 5.75
CA ALA A 264 -10.58 -23.61 4.45
C ALA A 264 -9.65 -24.11 3.33
N HIS A 265 -8.34 -23.93 3.48
CA HIS A 265 -7.35 -24.40 2.51
C HIS A 265 -7.34 -25.91 2.32
N PHE A 266 -7.50 -26.71 3.40
CA PHE A 266 -7.61 -28.16 3.29
C PHE A 266 -8.92 -28.65 2.64
N ARG A 267 -10.01 -27.89 2.77
CA ARG A 267 -11.30 -28.24 2.14
C ARG A 267 -11.36 -27.88 0.66
N SER A 268 -10.78 -26.76 0.28
CA SER A 268 -10.80 -26.29 -1.12
C SER A 268 -9.73 -26.89 -2.01
N GLY A 269 -8.73 -27.60 -1.41
CA GLY A 269 -7.58 -28.12 -2.16
C GLY A 269 -6.66 -27.02 -2.69
N SER A 270 -6.68 -25.82 -2.10
CA SER A 270 -5.81 -24.68 -2.47
C SER A 270 -4.34 -25.11 -2.33
N THR A 271 -3.67 -25.23 -3.47
CA THR A 271 -2.28 -25.70 -3.57
C THR A 271 -1.29 -24.75 -2.88
N THR A 272 -1.57 -23.44 -2.84
CA THR A 272 -0.65 -22.43 -2.27
C THR A 272 -0.59 -22.50 -0.74
N GLY A 273 -1.74 -22.62 -0.06
CA GLY A 273 -1.79 -22.77 1.39
C GLY A 273 -1.13 -24.06 1.88
N VAL A 274 -1.33 -25.17 1.15
CA VAL A 274 -0.68 -26.46 1.42
C VAL A 274 0.83 -26.35 1.16
N ALA A 275 1.24 -25.75 0.04
CA ALA A 275 2.66 -25.53 -0.27
C ALA A 275 3.35 -24.71 0.83
N LYS A 276 2.70 -23.68 1.36
CA LYS A 276 3.21 -22.90 2.50
C LYS A 276 3.30 -23.72 3.78
N ALA A 277 2.23 -24.48 4.11
CA ALA A 277 2.16 -25.28 5.34
C ALA A 277 3.20 -26.42 5.37
N VAL A 278 3.61 -26.95 4.22
CA VAL A 278 4.64 -27.99 4.09
C VAL A 278 6.01 -27.38 3.77
N GLY A 279 6.07 -26.42 2.89
CA GLY A 279 7.31 -25.84 2.38
C GLY A 279 8.11 -25.08 3.44
N ILE A 280 7.45 -24.30 4.31
CA ILE A 280 8.14 -23.55 5.38
C ILE A 280 8.78 -24.53 6.39
N PRO A 281 8.07 -25.53 6.95
CA PRO A 281 8.72 -26.54 7.81
C PRO A 281 9.82 -27.33 7.13
N ALA A 282 9.65 -27.71 5.87
CA ALA A 282 10.67 -28.43 5.11
C ALA A 282 11.95 -27.59 4.91
N ALA A 283 11.82 -26.34 4.48
CA ALA A 283 12.96 -25.40 4.39
C ALA A 283 13.65 -25.22 5.75
N ALA A 284 12.86 -25.09 6.82
CA ALA A 284 13.40 -24.97 8.16
C ALA A 284 14.12 -26.24 8.63
N LEU A 285 13.62 -27.42 8.26
CA LEU A 285 14.27 -28.71 8.58
C LEU A 285 15.63 -28.84 7.90
N VAL A 286 15.74 -28.45 6.63
CA VAL A 286 17.01 -28.43 5.89
C VAL A 286 18.05 -27.53 6.59
N VAL A 287 17.62 -26.34 7.04
CA VAL A 287 18.52 -25.36 7.68
C VAL A 287 18.90 -25.78 9.10
N THR A 288 17.93 -26.22 9.89
CA THR A 288 18.16 -26.53 11.33
C THR A 288 18.64 -27.95 11.58
N ARG A 289 18.44 -28.84 10.61
CA ARG A 289 18.70 -30.30 10.72
C ARG A 289 18.07 -30.92 11.97
N SER A 290 16.94 -30.37 12.41
CA SER A 290 16.25 -30.76 13.63
C SER A 290 14.75 -30.56 13.48
N VAL A 291 13.97 -31.60 13.78
CA VAL A 291 12.50 -31.54 13.76
C VAL A 291 11.98 -30.48 14.76
N ARG A 292 12.59 -30.38 15.93
CA ARG A 292 12.25 -29.34 16.92
C ARG A 292 12.57 -27.95 16.38
N GLY A 293 13.75 -27.79 15.75
CA GLY A 293 14.13 -26.51 15.13
C GLY A 293 13.18 -26.13 14.01
N ALA A 294 12.80 -27.06 13.16
CA ALA A 294 11.84 -26.84 12.08
C ALA A 294 10.45 -26.43 12.60
N ALA A 295 9.95 -27.14 13.62
CA ALA A 295 8.68 -26.81 14.26
C ALA A 295 8.70 -25.40 14.90
N LEU A 296 9.79 -25.05 15.58
CA LEU A 296 9.94 -23.73 16.19
C LEU A 296 9.94 -22.61 15.15
N VAL A 297 10.67 -22.79 14.04
CA VAL A 297 10.72 -21.82 12.94
C VAL A 297 9.37 -21.68 12.27
N ALA A 298 8.70 -22.79 11.94
CA ALA A 298 7.41 -22.77 11.26
C ALA A 298 6.31 -22.14 12.12
N LEU A 299 6.26 -22.48 13.40
CA LEU A 299 5.29 -21.89 14.32
C LEU A 299 5.55 -20.40 14.59
N ALA A 300 6.82 -19.98 14.67
CA ALA A 300 7.16 -18.58 14.79
C ALA A 300 6.78 -17.78 13.53
N ALA A 301 6.98 -18.36 12.33
CA ALA A 301 6.54 -17.79 11.06
C ALA A 301 5.02 -17.62 11.06
N ASN A 302 4.26 -18.66 11.38
CA ASN A 302 2.81 -18.61 11.44
C ASN A 302 2.27 -17.64 12.50
N ALA A 303 2.88 -17.61 13.70
CA ALA A 303 2.45 -16.69 14.76
C ALA A 303 2.60 -15.22 14.34
N LEU A 304 3.71 -14.87 13.68
CA LEU A 304 3.92 -13.51 13.20
C LEU A 304 2.97 -13.15 12.05
N ASN A 305 2.68 -14.12 11.18
CA ASN A 305 1.69 -13.96 10.12
C ASN A 305 0.27 -13.73 10.68
N GLN A 306 -0.13 -14.46 11.70
CA GLN A 306 -1.42 -14.24 12.37
C GLN A 306 -1.53 -12.85 13.04
N LEU A 307 -0.40 -12.21 13.36
CA LEU A 307 -0.37 -10.84 13.86
C LEU A 307 -0.47 -9.79 12.76
N ASP A 308 -0.17 -10.13 11.50
CA ASP A 308 -0.17 -9.20 10.36
C ASP A 308 -1.58 -8.86 9.85
N THR A 309 -2.48 -8.54 10.78
CA THR A 309 -3.88 -8.17 10.49
C THR A 309 -4.15 -6.68 10.63
N ARG A 310 -3.19 -5.91 11.11
CA ARG A 310 -3.25 -4.46 11.29
C ARG A 310 -1.88 -3.84 11.02
N PRO A 311 -1.82 -2.60 10.51
CA PRO A 311 -0.57 -1.92 10.19
C PRO A 311 0.43 -1.90 11.34
N GLY A 312 1.68 -2.24 11.06
CA GLY A 312 2.80 -2.21 12.00
C GLY A 312 2.81 -3.28 13.09
N ARG A 313 1.76 -4.11 13.22
CA ARG A 313 1.67 -5.09 14.32
C ARG A 313 2.74 -6.17 14.21
N ALA A 314 2.88 -6.78 13.04
CA ALA A 314 3.91 -7.80 12.80
C ALA A 314 5.33 -7.23 12.95
N LEU A 315 5.58 -6.02 12.43
CA LEU A 315 6.89 -5.36 12.57
C LEU A 315 7.23 -5.04 14.02
N LYS A 316 6.29 -4.54 14.83
CA LYS A 316 6.50 -4.29 16.26
C LYS A 316 6.81 -5.58 17.02
N ALA A 317 6.03 -6.64 16.74
CA ALA A 317 6.27 -7.96 17.34
C ALA A 317 7.63 -8.52 16.93
N PHE A 318 8.03 -8.37 15.66
CA PHE A 318 9.36 -8.75 15.21
C PHE A 318 10.46 -7.97 15.94
N LEU A 319 10.35 -6.65 16.03
CA LEU A 319 11.36 -5.81 16.68
C LEU A 319 11.53 -6.16 18.16
N ALA A 320 10.42 -6.38 18.88
CA ALA A 320 10.44 -6.85 20.26
C ALA A 320 11.08 -8.24 20.39
N GLY A 321 10.70 -9.19 19.53
CA GLY A 321 11.30 -10.52 19.48
C GLY A 321 12.78 -10.49 19.13
N ALA A 322 13.20 -9.66 18.19
CA ALA A 322 14.61 -9.52 17.78
C ALA A 322 15.50 -8.98 18.91
N ALA A 323 14.96 -8.10 19.75
CA ALA A 323 15.67 -7.61 20.96
C ALA A 323 15.91 -8.74 21.97
N LEU A 324 14.97 -9.69 22.09
CA LEU A 324 15.06 -10.84 23.00
C LEU A 324 15.95 -11.95 22.44
N VAL A 325 15.73 -12.32 21.17
CA VAL A 325 16.41 -13.47 20.54
C VAL A 325 17.83 -13.12 20.13
N ARG A 326 18.07 -11.90 19.61
CA ARG A 326 19.35 -11.45 19.07
C ARG A 326 19.84 -12.32 17.88
N GLY A 327 21.14 -12.63 17.81
CA GLY A 327 21.72 -13.50 16.77
C GLY A 327 21.35 -13.05 15.33
N PRO A 328 20.86 -13.96 14.46
CA PRO A 328 20.49 -13.67 13.08
C PRO A 328 19.46 -12.53 12.94
N ALA A 329 18.57 -12.35 13.92
CA ALA A 329 17.53 -11.36 13.90
C ALA A 329 18.06 -9.92 13.81
N LYS A 330 19.24 -9.64 14.40
CA LYS A 330 19.87 -8.32 14.34
C LYS A 330 20.12 -7.84 12.91
N GLY A 331 20.43 -8.76 11.98
CA GLY A 331 20.70 -8.45 10.59
C GLY A 331 19.45 -7.98 9.81
N TYR A 332 18.25 -8.27 10.31
CA TYR A 332 16.98 -7.90 9.70
C TYR A 332 16.33 -6.67 10.34
N VAL A 333 16.79 -6.26 11.52
CA VAL A 333 16.26 -5.06 12.22
C VAL A 333 16.32 -3.79 11.36
N PRO A 334 17.43 -3.45 10.66
CA PRO A 334 17.49 -2.25 9.85
C PRO A 334 16.39 -2.21 8.77
N LEU A 335 16.12 -3.35 8.13
CA LEU A 335 15.08 -3.44 7.12
C LEU A 335 13.68 -3.32 7.74
N ALA A 336 13.42 -3.96 8.88
CA ALA A 336 12.15 -3.83 9.58
C ALA A 336 11.88 -2.38 10.02
N VAL A 337 12.91 -1.68 10.50
CA VAL A 337 12.84 -0.25 10.85
C VAL A 337 12.58 0.62 9.63
N LEU A 338 13.19 0.30 8.48
CA LEU A 338 12.97 1.01 7.21
C LEU A 338 11.53 0.84 6.70
N LEU A 339 10.97 -0.36 6.80
CA LEU A 339 9.61 -0.68 6.34
C LEU A 339 8.52 -0.15 7.29
N ALA A 340 8.81 -0.03 8.59
CA ALA A 340 7.83 0.32 9.60
C ALA A 340 7.07 1.65 9.33
N PRO A 341 7.70 2.76 8.91
CA PRO A 341 6.97 4.00 8.61
C PRO A 341 5.98 3.88 7.44
N TYR A 342 6.27 3.02 6.47
CA TYR A 342 5.41 2.80 5.30
C TYR A 342 4.22 1.91 5.67
N ASP A 343 4.47 0.85 6.41
CA ASP A 343 3.44 -0.07 6.87
C ASP A 343 2.49 0.59 7.89
N LEU A 344 3.04 1.32 8.88
CA LEU A 344 2.27 2.06 9.88
C LEU A 344 1.35 3.13 9.28
N ARG A 345 1.71 3.70 8.13
CA ARG A 345 0.92 4.70 7.39
C ARG A 345 0.05 4.10 6.30
N GLU A 346 -0.07 2.79 6.26
CA GLU A 346 -0.83 2.08 5.24
C GLU A 346 -0.39 2.43 3.79
N MET A 347 0.90 2.68 3.60
CA MET A 347 1.49 2.90 2.27
C MET A 347 1.91 1.59 1.60
N THR A 348 2.19 0.56 2.40
CA THR A 348 2.60 -0.78 1.97
C THR A 348 2.05 -1.82 2.93
N MET A 349 2.14 -3.08 2.56
CA MET A 349 1.86 -4.24 3.43
C MET A 349 3.03 -5.21 3.39
N LEU A 350 3.29 -5.88 4.53
CA LEU A 350 4.21 -7.00 4.57
C LEU A 350 3.67 -8.20 3.80
N GLY A 351 2.39 -8.50 3.98
CA GLY A 351 1.75 -9.70 3.48
C GLY A 351 2.37 -10.98 4.05
N ASP A 352 1.95 -12.10 3.51
CA ASP A 352 2.41 -13.43 3.93
C ASP A 352 3.92 -13.63 3.68
N ALA A 353 4.45 -13.04 2.60
CA ALA A 353 5.87 -13.08 2.29
C ALA A 353 6.73 -12.50 3.43
N GLY A 354 6.37 -11.30 3.90
CA GLY A 354 7.18 -10.59 4.90
C GLY A 354 6.96 -11.07 6.31
N SER A 355 5.71 -11.26 6.70
CA SER A 355 5.36 -11.69 8.06
C SER A 355 5.90 -13.09 8.37
N ASN A 356 5.72 -14.07 7.48
CA ASN A 356 6.30 -15.41 7.66
C ASN A 356 7.83 -15.37 7.67
N ALA A 357 8.46 -14.60 6.77
CA ALA A 357 9.92 -14.49 6.73
C ALA A 357 10.51 -13.89 8.02
N LEU A 358 9.94 -12.79 8.53
CA LEU A 358 10.36 -12.19 9.78
C LEU A 358 10.13 -13.13 10.97
N GLY A 359 9.01 -13.87 10.98
CA GLY A 359 8.76 -14.91 11.99
C GLY A 359 9.78 -16.04 11.93
N ALA A 360 10.15 -16.50 10.73
CA ALA A 360 11.20 -17.51 10.55
C ALA A 360 12.56 -17.02 11.05
N VAL A 361 12.90 -15.73 10.85
CA VAL A 361 14.11 -15.12 11.40
C VAL A 361 14.14 -15.24 12.92
N LEU A 362 13.04 -14.96 13.62
CA LEU A 362 12.92 -15.13 15.06
C LEU A 362 13.08 -16.60 15.47
N GLY A 363 12.45 -17.51 14.72
CA GLY A 363 12.55 -18.93 14.94
C GLY A 363 13.99 -19.45 14.83
N TYR A 364 14.71 -19.11 13.75
CA TYR A 364 16.13 -19.48 13.57
C TYR A 364 17.01 -18.93 14.68
N GLY A 365 16.79 -17.68 15.09
CA GLY A 365 17.51 -17.10 16.21
C GLY A 365 17.23 -17.81 17.54
N SER A 366 15.98 -18.24 17.75
CA SER A 366 15.57 -19.00 18.94
C SER A 366 16.21 -20.39 18.98
N VAL A 367 16.31 -21.09 17.84
CA VAL A 367 16.99 -22.39 17.74
C VAL A 367 18.45 -22.29 18.22
N GLY A 368 19.17 -21.24 17.83
CA GLY A 368 20.57 -21.05 18.23
C GLY A 368 20.76 -20.58 19.66
N LYS A 369 19.71 -20.03 20.31
CA LYS A 369 19.81 -19.44 21.65
C LYS A 369 19.24 -20.33 22.77
N LEU A 370 18.13 -21.04 22.47
CA LEU A 370 17.38 -21.77 23.49
C LEU A 370 17.94 -23.19 23.72
N THR A 371 17.90 -23.65 24.95
CA THR A 371 18.11 -25.06 25.29
C THR A 371 16.98 -25.93 24.70
N ALA A 372 17.18 -27.24 24.66
CA ALA A 372 16.17 -28.19 24.20
C ALA A 372 14.81 -28.03 24.91
N ARG A 373 14.84 -27.84 26.24
CA ARG A 373 13.65 -27.56 27.06
C ARG A 373 13.02 -26.22 26.69
N GLY A 374 13.82 -25.18 26.52
CA GLY A 374 13.34 -23.86 26.08
C GLY A 374 12.68 -23.89 24.69
N GLN A 375 13.23 -24.68 23.75
CA GLN A 375 12.62 -24.88 22.44
C GLN A 375 11.24 -25.58 22.55
N ILE A 376 11.13 -26.62 23.37
CA ILE A 376 9.85 -27.34 23.58
C ILE A 376 8.81 -26.41 24.19
N LEU A 377 9.16 -25.63 25.20
CA LEU A 377 8.23 -24.67 25.80
C LEU A 377 7.81 -23.59 24.82
N SER A 378 8.72 -23.09 24.00
CA SER A 378 8.41 -22.12 22.96
C SER A 378 7.51 -22.70 21.88
N ILE A 379 7.74 -23.95 21.46
CA ILE A 379 6.87 -24.67 20.51
C ILE A 379 5.46 -24.79 21.09
N ALA A 380 5.32 -25.22 22.35
CA ALA A 380 4.02 -25.35 23.01
C ALA A 380 3.28 -23.99 23.08
N ALA A 381 3.99 -22.93 23.47
CA ALA A 381 3.43 -21.58 23.52
C ALA A 381 2.98 -21.08 22.13
N LEU A 382 3.81 -21.24 21.12
CA LEU A 382 3.50 -20.82 19.75
C LEU A 382 2.36 -21.67 19.13
N ALA A 383 2.30 -22.96 19.44
CA ALA A 383 1.19 -23.81 19.05
C ALA A 383 -0.12 -23.36 19.71
N ALA A 384 -0.10 -23.03 20.99
CA ALA A 384 -1.25 -22.47 21.69
C ALA A 384 -1.70 -21.13 21.07
N VAL A 385 -0.77 -20.24 20.70
CA VAL A 385 -1.07 -19.00 19.98
C VAL A 385 -1.67 -19.30 18.61
N THR A 386 -1.14 -20.27 17.87
CA THR A 386 -1.69 -20.69 16.57
C THR A 386 -3.13 -21.18 16.70
N VAL A 387 -3.42 -22.08 17.64
CA VAL A 387 -4.76 -22.61 17.88
C VAL A 387 -5.72 -21.52 18.36
N ALA A 388 -5.24 -20.64 19.24
CA ALA A 388 -6.05 -19.50 19.71
C ALA A 388 -6.36 -18.52 18.56
N GLY A 389 -5.43 -18.32 17.64
CA GLY A 389 -5.61 -17.46 16.46
C GLY A 389 -6.61 -18.02 15.45
N GLU A 390 -6.66 -19.34 15.29
CA GLU A 390 -7.64 -20.04 14.45
C GLU A 390 -9.06 -20.04 15.07
N SER A 391 -9.15 -20.12 16.39
CA SER A 391 -10.44 -20.20 17.10
C SER A 391 -10.99 -18.83 17.49
N ARG A 392 -10.12 -17.88 17.80
CA ARG A 392 -10.46 -16.52 18.26
C ARG A 392 -9.48 -15.54 17.61
N SER A 393 -9.96 -14.50 16.95
CA SER A 393 -9.09 -13.48 16.38
C SER A 393 -8.12 -12.90 17.42
N LEU A 394 -6.82 -13.19 17.28
CA LEU A 394 -5.73 -12.58 18.10
C LEU A 394 -5.81 -11.06 18.06
N GLY A 395 -6.21 -10.51 16.91
CA GLY A 395 -6.40 -9.07 16.74
C GLY A 395 -7.43 -8.51 17.72
N LYS A 396 -8.57 -9.18 17.89
CA LYS A 396 -9.61 -8.75 18.85
C LYS A 396 -9.12 -8.86 20.31
N LEU A 397 -8.30 -9.86 20.64
CA LEU A 397 -7.73 -10.00 21.96
C LEU A 397 -6.75 -8.84 22.27
N ILE A 398 -5.88 -8.51 21.33
CA ILE A 398 -4.94 -7.38 21.47
C ILE A 398 -5.70 -6.05 21.63
N GLU A 399 -6.73 -5.83 20.83
CA GLU A 399 -7.55 -4.62 20.84
C GLU A 399 -8.32 -4.44 22.16
N ARG A 400 -8.73 -5.54 22.81
CA ARG A 400 -9.45 -5.54 24.10
C ARG A 400 -8.54 -5.40 25.32
N THR A 401 -7.24 -5.71 25.20
CA THR A 401 -6.29 -5.64 26.31
C THR A 401 -5.65 -4.24 26.36
N PRO A 402 -5.91 -3.40 27.40
CA PRO A 402 -5.55 -1.99 27.39
C PRO A 402 -4.07 -1.70 27.11
N GLY A 403 -3.15 -2.44 27.75
CA GLY A 403 -1.70 -2.28 27.54
C GLY A 403 -1.27 -2.64 26.13
N LEU A 404 -1.72 -3.79 25.61
CA LEU A 404 -1.41 -4.25 24.25
C LEU A 404 -2.04 -3.34 23.21
N SER A 405 -3.26 -2.88 23.43
CA SER A 405 -3.97 -1.95 22.54
C SER A 405 -3.23 -0.60 22.39
N ARG A 406 -2.62 -0.08 23.46
CA ARG A 406 -1.80 1.14 23.38
C ARG A 406 -0.55 0.94 22.51
N ILE A 407 0.19 -0.14 22.74
CA ILE A 407 1.36 -0.50 21.95
C ILE A 407 0.96 -0.75 20.48
N ASP A 408 -0.15 -1.44 20.28
CA ASP A 408 -0.66 -1.76 18.96
C ASP A 408 -0.98 -0.52 18.13
N ARG A 409 -1.61 0.48 18.72
CA ARG A 409 -1.95 1.77 18.08
C ARG A 409 -0.79 2.73 17.92
N LEU A 410 0.33 2.52 18.60
CA LEU A 410 1.47 3.43 18.56
C LEU A 410 1.98 3.62 17.13
N GLY A 411 2.04 4.86 16.64
CA GLY A 411 2.55 5.23 15.32
C GLY A 411 1.63 4.92 14.13
N ARG A 412 0.40 4.39 14.35
CA ARG A 412 -0.61 4.27 13.29
C ARG A 412 -1.28 5.62 13.00
N VAL A 413 -1.81 5.74 11.79
CA VAL A 413 -2.57 6.89 11.31
C VAL A 413 -4.05 6.74 11.62
#